data_0a8e44f0102a510d3a6ea7cd9347cde8
#
_entry.id   0a8e44f0102a510d3a6ea7cd9347cde8
#
_cell.length_a   1.000
_cell.length_b   1.000
_cell.length_c   1.000
_cell.angle_alpha   90.00
_cell.angle_beta   90.00
_cell.angle_gamma   90.00
#
_symmetry.space_group_name_H-M   'P 1'
#
loop_
_entity.id
_entity.type
_entity.pdbx_description
1 polymer ?
#
loop_
_entity_poly.entity_id
_entity_poly.type
_entity_poly.pdbx_seq_one_letter_code
_entity_poly.pdbx_strand_id
1 'polypeptide(L)'
;PKYPIVQTAQGQMTYQSMSXRTLNAWVKAIEEKAFSPEIIPMFSALSEGATPQDLNMMLNIVGGHQAAMQMLKDTINEEAAEWDRIHPVHAGPIQVGQMREPRGSDIAGTTSTLQEQIGWMTSQPPIPVGEIYKRWIILGLNKIVRMYSPTSILDIRQGPKEPFRDYVDRFFKTLRAEQATQEVKNWMTDTLLVQNANPDCKTILRALGPGATLEEMMTACQGVGGPGHKARVLAEAMRQVQQPNIMLQRGNFRGQRTIKCFN
;
A
#
# COMPACT_ATOMS: atom_id res chain seq x y z
N PRO A 1 -3.46 22.90 15.71
CA PRO A 1 -4.75 22.74 15.04
C PRO A 1 -4.60 22.05 13.70
N LYS A 2 -5.61 21.28 13.35
CA LYS A 2 -5.56 20.48 12.14
C LYS A 2 -6.49 21.09 11.09
N TYR A 3 -5.94 21.31 9.92
CA TYR A 3 -6.67 21.73 8.75
C TYR A 3 -7.59 20.59 8.30
N PRO A 4 -8.85 20.83 7.89
CA PRO A 4 -9.49 22.14 7.77
C PRO A 4 -10.27 22.59 9.01
N ILE A 5 -10.35 21.78 10.05
CA ILE A 5 -10.98 22.20 11.29
C ILE A 5 -9.87 22.60 12.25
N VAL A 6 -9.78 23.90 12.52
CA VAL A 6 -8.70 24.45 13.32
C VAL A 6 -9.25 25.08 14.57
N GLN A 7 -8.41 25.17 15.60
CA GLN A 7 -8.77 25.78 16.85
C GLN A 7 -8.37 27.24 16.85
N THR A 8 -9.31 28.10 17.17
CA THR A 8 -9.03 29.52 17.26
C THR A 8 -8.23 29.83 18.52
N ALA A 9 -7.74 31.07 18.61
CA ALA A 9 -7.01 31.51 19.79
C ALA A 9 -7.85 31.42 21.04
N GLN A 10 -9.18 31.53 20.92
CA GLN A 10 -10.12 31.42 22.04
C GLN A 10 -10.50 29.99 22.35
N GLY A 11 -9.92 29.02 21.65
CA GLY A 11 -10.18 27.62 21.90
C GLY A 11 -11.37 27.05 21.14
N GLN A 12 -12.02 27.83 20.32
CA GLN A 12 -13.17 27.37 19.55
C GLN A 12 -12.69 26.66 18.27
N MET A 13 -13.45 25.62 17.88
CA MET A 13 -13.18 24.93 16.62
C MET A 13 -13.88 25.66 15.48
N THR A 14 -13.15 25.89 14.42
CA THR A 14 -13.70 26.56 13.25
C THR A 14 -13.28 25.85 11.98
N TYR A 15 -14.14 25.96 10.97
CA TYR A 15 -13.86 25.34 9.67
C TYR A 15 -13.02 26.26 8.80
N GLN A 16 -12.02 25.68 8.20
CA GLN A 16 -11.21 26.35 7.19
C GLN A 16 -11.22 25.49 5.94
N SER A 17 -11.67 26.06 4.82
CA SER A 17 -11.80 25.29 3.60
C SER A 17 -10.43 24.81 3.10
N MET A 18 -10.45 23.72 2.40
CA MET A 18 -9.23 23.13 1.85
C MET A 18 -8.60 24.11 0.85
N SER A 19 -7.31 24.29 0.94
CA SER A 19 -6.63 25.27 0.09
C SER A 19 -6.47 24.76 -1.35
N UNK A 20 -6.38 25.43 -2.08
CA UNK A 20 -6.15 25.19 -3.24
C UNK A 20 -5.02 24.55 -3.46
N ARG A 21 -3.96 25.09 -2.81
CA ARG A 21 -2.66 24.43 -2.89
C ARG A 21 -2.78 22.93 -2.67
N THR A 22 -3.55 22.54 -1.67
CA THR A 22 -3.78 21.12 -1.40
C THR A 22 -4.50 20.46 -2.56
N LEU A 23 -5.53 21.10 -3.08
CA LEU A 23 -6.29 20.55 -4.20
C LEU A 23 -5.41 20.43 -5.44
N ASN A 24 -4.58 21.43 -5.71
CA ASN A 24 -3.67 21.36 -6.85
C ASN A 24 -2.66 20.23 -6.69
N ALA A 25 -2.16 20.04 -5.47
CA ALA A 25 -1.23 18.95 -5.20
C ALA A 25 -1.89 17.60 -5.47
N TRP A 26 -3.16 17.45 -5.09
CA TRP A 26 -3.87 16.22 -5.35
C TRP A 26 -4.09 15.98 -6.85
N VAL A 27 -4.53 17.00 -7.57
CA VAL A 27 -4.72 16.88 -9.02
C VAL A 27 -3.42 16.49 -9.69
N LYS A 28 -2.34 17.15 -9.30
CA LYS A 28 -1.04 16.87 -9.89
C LYS A 28 -0.59 15.45 -9.58
N ALA A 29 -0.86 14.99 -8.35
CA ALA A 29 -0.52 13.61 -7.98
C ALA A 29 -1.23 12.61 -8.89
N ILE A 30 -2.52 12.81 -9.12
CA ILE A 30 -3.28 11.93 -10.00
C ILE A 30 -2.75 11.99 -11.43
N GLU A 31 -2.43 13.18 -11.92
CA GLU A 31 -1.92 13.33 -13.28
C GLU A 31 -0.57 12.64 -13.46
N GLU A 32 0.30 12.72 -12.45
CA GLU A 32 1.64 12.16 -12.57
C GLU A 32 1.71 10.69 -12.21
N LYS A 33 0.95 10.27 -11.18
CA LYS A 33 1.05 8.92 -10.64
C LYS A 33 -0.13 8.03 -11.00
N ALA A 34 -1.20 8.63 -11.50
CA ALA A 34 -2.45 7.91 -11.77
C ALA A 34 -2.84 7.10 -10.53
N PHE A 35 -3.06 5.82 -10.68
CA PHE A 35 -3.44 4.96 -9.56
C PHE A 35 -2.34 3.99 -9.20
N SER A 36 -1.10 4.47 -9.20
CA SER A 36 0.01 3.71 -8.63
C SER A 36 -0.14 3.65 -7.10
N PRO A 37 0.56 2.72 -6.45
CA PRO A 37 0.39 2.57 -4.99
C PRO A 37 0.71 3.83 -4.19
N GLU A 38 1.56 4.71 -4.71
CA GLU A 38 1.95 5.92 -4.00
C GLU A 38 0.80 6.89 -3.79
N ILE A 39 -0.27 6.75 -4.60
CA ILE A 39 -1.36 7.71 -4.53
C ILE A 39 -2.11 7.62 -3.19
N ILE A 40 -2.11 6.46 -2.56
CA ILE A 40 -2.88 6.25 -1.34
C ILE A 40 -2.27 6.99 -0.15
N PRO A 41 -0.98 6.82 0.17
CA PRO A 41 -0.42 7.64 1.25
C PRO A 41 -0.46 9.12 0.95
N MET A 42 -0.37 9.51 -0.32
CA MET A 42 -0.47 10.91 -0.68
C MET A 42 -1.88 11.45 -0.43
N PHE A 43 -2.90 10.68 -0.81
CA PHE A 43 -4.28 11.05 -0.49
C PHE A 43 -4.48 11.20 1.02
N SER A 44 -3.95 10.23 1.76
CA SER A 44 -4.11 10.23 3.22
C SER A 44 -3.48 11.48 3.85
N ALA A 45 -2.29 11.84 3.38
CA ALA A 45 -1.59 13.00 3.92
C ALA A 45 -2.30 14.30 3.56
N LEU A 46 -2.72 14.43 2.29
CA LEU A 46 -3.36 15.66 1.83
C LEU A 46 -4.73 15.89 2.44
N SER A 47 -5.38 14.82 2.89
CA SER A 47 -6.75 14.89 3.40
C SER A 47 -6.82 14.87 4.92
N GLU A 48 -5.71 15.12 5.60
CA GLU A 48 -5.72 15.09 7.06
C GLU A 48 -6.72 16.09 7.62
N GLY A 49 -7.63 15.61 8.47
CA GLY A 49 -8.64 16.49 9.09
C GLY A 49 -9.78 16.90 8.18
N ALA A 50 -9.85 16.37 6.97
CA ALA A 50 -10.85 16.78 5.99
C ALA A 50 -12.26 16.42 6.43
N THR A 51 -13.23 17.29 6.10
CA THR A 51 -14.63 16.95 6.22
C THR A 51 -15.08 16.10 5.04
N PRO A 52 -16.22 15.41 5.14
CA PRO A 52 -16.75 14.73 3.96
C PRO A 52 -16.90 15.64 2.74
N GLN A 53 -17.28 16.89 2.95
CA GLN A 53 -17.39 17.84 1.85
C GLN A 53 -16.02 18.06 1.19
N ASP A 54 -14.97 18.23 2.00
CA ASP A 54 -13.62 18.40 1.46
C ASP A 54 -13.19 17.17 0.67
N LEU A 55 -13.48 15.99 1.20
CA LEU A 55 -13.11 14.75 0.52
C LEU A 55 -13.82 14.63 -0.82
N ASN A 56 -15.11 14.98 -0.86
CA ASN A 56 -15.84 14.97 -2.12
C ASN A 56 -15.26 15.98 -3.10
N MET A 57 -14.79 17.12 -2.61
CA MET A 57 -14.15 18.09 -3.48
C MET A 57 -12.89 17.50 -4.12
N MET A 58 -12.08 16.77 -3.34
CA MET A 58 -10.91 16.10 -3.89
C MET A 58 -11.29 15.08 -4.95
N LEU A 59 -12.33 14.31 -4.71
CA LEU A 59 -12.75 13.29 -5.67
C LEU A 59 -13.34 13.90 -6.93
N ASN A 60 -14.09 14.98 -6.78
CA ASN A 60 -14.81 15.57 -7.91
C ASN A 60 -13.90 16.30 -8.90
N ILE A 61 -12.73 16.75 -8.44
CA ILE A 61 -11.82 17.46 -9.35
C ILE A 61 -10.96 16.52 -10.17
N VAL A 62 -11.00 15.21 -9.87
CA VAL A 62 -10.25 14.24 -10.67
C VAL A 62 -10.94 14.10 -12.02
N GLY A 63 -10.24 14.46 -13.09
CA GLY A 63 -10.77 14.34 -14.43
C GLY A 63 -10.37 13.03 -15.09
N GLY A 64 -11.20 12.55 -16.00
CA GLY A 64 -10.95 11.27 -16.63
C GLY A 64 -11.18 10.13 -15.68
N HIS A 65 -10.58 9.00 -15.97
CA HIS A 65 -10.61 7.82 -15.07
C HIS A 65 -12.01 7.43 -14.63
N GLN A 66 -12.95 7.40 -15.59
CA GLN A 66 -14.35 7.18 -15.25
C GLN A 66 -14.58 5.80 -14.64
N ALA A 67 -13.90 4.76 -15.17
CA ALA A 67 -14.06 3.41 -14.63
C ALA A 67 -13.56 3.33 -13.19
N ALA A 68 -12.43 3.96 -12.92
CA ALA A 68 -11.88 3.99 -11.56
C ALA A 68 -12.82 4.71 -10.61
N MET A 69 -13.35 5.86 -11.03
CA MET A 69 -14.22 6.63 -10.17
C MET A 69 -15.54 5.92 -9.93
N GLN A 70 -16.02 5.15 -10.91
CA GLN A 70 -17.24 4.36 -10.69
C GLN A 70 -16.96 3.24 -9.68
N MET A 71 -15.82 2.59 -9.77
CA MET A 71 -15.46 1.58 -8.80
C MET A 71 -15.37 2.17 -7.38
N LEU A 72 -14.84 3.39 -7.29
CA LEU A 72 -14.77 4.09 -6.00
C LEU A 72 -16.17 4.35 -5.45
N LYS A 73 -17.08 4.85 -6.30
CA LYS A 73 -18.46 5.08 -5.89
C LYS A 73 -19.13 3.80 -5.41
N ASP A 74 -18.91 2.70 -6.14
CA ASP A 74 -19.49 1.42 -5.74
C ASP A 74 -18.99 1.00 -4.35
N THR A 75 -17.72 1.17 -4.11
CA THR A 75 -17.15 0.82 -2.80
C THR A 75 -17.73 1.70 -1.70
N ILE A 76 -17.83 3.00 -1.94
CA ILE A 76 -18.40 3.92 -0.96
C ILE A 76 -19.83 3.53 -0.64
N ASN A 77 -20.61 3.19 -1.68
CA ASN A 77 -22.01 2.78 -1.47
C ASN A 77 -22.10 1.50 -0.65
N GLU A 78 -21.21 0.54 -0.90
CA GLU A 78 -21.18 -0.70 -0.13
C GLU A 78 -20.87 -0.42 1.33
N GLU A 79 -19.89 0.44 1.58
CA GLU A 79 -19.51 0.76 2.96
C GLU A 79 -20.60 1.55 3.67
N ALA A 80 -21.26 2.45 2.95
CA ALA A 80 -22.36 3.22 3.53
C ALA A 80 -23.52 2.29 3.90
N ALA A 81 -23.82 1.32 3.05
CA ALA A 81 -24.87 0.35 3.35
C ALA A 81 -24.51 -0.51 4.56
N GLU A 82 -23.25 -0.89 4.66
CA GLU A 82 -22.81 -1.67 5.82
C GLU A 82 -22.89 -0.85 7.10
N TRP A 83 -22.52 0.43 7.02
CA TRP A 83 -22.68 1.32 8.18
C TRP A 83 -24.13 1.35 8.64
N ASP A 84 -25.06 1.50 7.70
CA ASP A 84 -26.49 1.56 8.05
C ASP A 84 -26.97 0.26 8.67
N ARG A 85 -26.43 -0.87 8.19
CA ARG A 85 -26.82 -2.18 8.71
C ARG A 85 -26.42 -2.33 10.19
N ILE A 86 -25.22 -1.88 10.52
CA ILE A 86 -24.71 -2.07 11.88
C ILE A 86 -25.04 -0.90 12.81
N HIS A 87 -25.63 0.18 12.28
CA HIS A 87 -26.08 1.32 13.08
C HIS A 87 -27.56 1.57 12.80
N PRO A 88 -28.46 0.74 13.33
CA PRO A 88 -29.89 0.92 13.03
C PRO A 88 -30.38 2.26 13.53
N VAL A 89 -31.37 2.79 12.82
CA VAL A 89 -31.99 4.06 13.20
C VAL A 89 -32.72 3.89 14.52
N HIS A 90 -32.48 4.82 15.44
CA HIS A 90 -33.23 4.82 16.70
C HIS A 90 -34.67 5.20 16.46
N ALA A 91 -35.60 4.46 17.09
CA ALA A 91 -36.99 4.83 17.10
C ALA A 91 -37.23 5.96 18.09
N GLY A 92 -38.06 6.90 17.73
CA GLY A 92 -38.42 7.98 18.64
C GLY A 92 -37.81 9.31 18.22
N PRO A 93 -38.36 10.39 18.78
CA PRO A 93 -37.94 11.72 18.39
C PRO A 93 -36.55 12.07 18.91
N ILE A 94 -35.86 12.93 18.17
CA ILE A 94 -34.60 13.50 18.60
C ILE A 94 -34.87 14.56 19.63
N GLN A 95 -34.14 14.51 20.74
CA GLN A 95 -34.34 15.51 21.81
C GLN A 95 -33.85 16.88 21.33
N VAL A 96 -34.45 17.92 21.93
CA VAL A 96 -34.08 19.28 21.60
C VAL A 96 -32.61 19.51 21.90
N GLY A 97 -31.89 20.07 20.94
CA GLY A 97 -30.47 20.34 21.09
C GLY A 97 -29.54 19.17 20.80
N GLN A 98 -30.10 18.02 20.48
CA GLN A 98 -29.31 16.83 20.19
C GLN A 98 -29.21 16.63 18.69
N MET A 99 -28.01 16.33 18.19
CA MET A 99 -27.81 16.07 16.79
C MET A 99 -28.39 14.71 16.41
N ARG A 100 -28.91 14.63 15.19
CA ARG A 100 -29.27 13.32 14.65
C ARG A 100 -28.01 12.51 14.40
N GLU A 101 -28.15 11.20 14.40
CA GLU A 101 -27.03 10.31 14.14
C GLU A 101 -26.78 10.24 12.63
N PRO A 102 -25.52 10.21 12.22
CA PRO A 102 -25.24 10.18 10.79
C PRO A 102 -25.54 8.81 10.17
N ARG A 103 -26.18 8.82 9.02
CA ARG A 103 -26.33 7.64 8.18
C ARG A 103 -25.13 7.52 7.27
N GLY A 104 -25.05 6.38 6.57
CA GLY A 104 -23.94 6.17 5.64
C GLY A 104 -23.87 7.26 4.58
N SER A 105 -25.01 7.68 4.05
CA SER A 105 -25.02 8.75 3.06
C SER A 105 -24.62 10.10 3.63
N ASP A 106 -24.87 10.33 4.93
CA ASP A 106 -24.40 11.53 5.59
C ASP A 106 -22.88 11.54 5.71
N ILE A 107 -22.32 10.39 6.06
CA ILE A 107 -20.87 10.24 6.17
C ILE A 107 -20.20 10.46 4.81
N ALA A 108 -20.84 9.97 3.75
CA ALA A 108 -20.34 10.20 2.40
C ALA A 108 -20.61 11.61 1.89
N GLY A 109 -21.31 12.42 2.67
CA GLY A 109 -21.49 13.83 2.33
C GLY A 109 -22.59 14.12 1.33
N THR A 110 -23.43 13.13 1.00
CA THR A 110 -24.48 13.36 0.01
C THR A 110 -25.77 13.85 0.62
N THR A 111 -26.03 13.55 1.90
CA THR A 111 -27.27 13.93 2.56
C THR A 111 -27.03 14.75 3.82
N SER A 112 -25.82 15.24 4.02
CA SER A 112 -25.50 16.05 5.18
C SER A 112 -24.96 17.41 4.75
N THR A 113 -25.24 18.41 5.56
CA THR A 113 -24.68 19.74 5.35
C THR A 113 -23.30 19.85 5.98
N LEU A 114 -22.55 20.87 5.57
CA LEU A 114 -21.24 21.11 6.17
C LEU A 114 -21.37 21.35 7.67
N GLN A 115 -22.41 22.09 8.08
CA GLN A 115 -22.65 22.35 9.50
C GLN A 115 -22.87 21.06 10.28
N GLU A 116 -23.63 20.14 9.71
CA GLU A 116 -23.84 18.84 10.35
C GLU A 116 -22.54 18.07 10.45
N GLN A 117 -21.75 18.07 9.38
CA GLN A 117 -20.48 17.36 9.38
C GLN A 117 -19.55 17.92 10.46
N ILE A 118 -19.42 19.22 10.52
CA ILE A 118 -18.59 19.86 11.54
C ILE A 118 -19.14 19.56 12.95
N GLY A 119 -20.45 19.60 13.08
CA GLY A 119 -21.09 19.29 14.37
C GLY A 119 -20.73 17.91 14.86
N TRP A 120 -20.81 16.91 13.98
CA TRP A 120 -20.45 15.56 14.38
C TRP A 120 -18.97 15.47 14.74
N MET A 121 -18.11 16.10 13.93
CA MET A 121 -16.67 16.01 14.14
C MET A 121 -16.19 16.70 15.40
N THR A 122 -16.97 17.67 15.90
CA THR A 122 -16.61 18.46 17.07
C THR A 122 -17.50 18.21 18.27
N SER A 123 -18.40 17.24 18.20
CA SER A 123 -19.27 16.93 19.32
C SER A 123 -18.52 16.19 20.42
N GLN A 124 -19.18 16.02 21.56
CA GLN A 124 -18.63 15.30 22.70
C GLN A 124 -19.54 14.13 23.06
N PRO A 125 -19.12 12.90 22.81
CA PRO A 125 -17.87 12.50 22.13
C PRO A 125 -17.99 12.73 20.63
N PRO A 126 -16.87 12.97 19.95
CA PRO A 126 -16.94 13.25 18.52
C PRO A 126 -17.32 12.02 17.70
N ILE A 127 -18.03 12.27 16.63
CA ILE A 127 -18.28 11.25 15.61
C ILE A 127 -17.44 11.65 14.40
N PRO A 128 -16.33 10.94 14.16
CA PRO A 128 -15.34 11.39 13.16
C PRO A 128 -15.75 11.03 11.75
N VAL A 129 -16.80 11.68 11.23
CA VAL A 129 -17.37 11.32 9.93
C VAL A 129 -16.34 11.49 8.81
N GLY A 130 -15.44 12.48 8.93
CA GLY A 130 -14.39 12.66 7.92
C GLY A 130 -13.43 11.49 7.88
N GLU A 131 -13.00 11.02 9.04
CA GLU A 131 -12.09 9.88 9.13
C GLU A 131 -12.76 8.59 8.66
N ILE A 132 -14.04 8.42 8.99
CA ILE A 132 -14.78 7.23 8.55
C ILE A 132 -14.87 7.22 7.02
N TYR A 133 -15.28 8.34 6.44
CA TYR A 133 -15.39 8.45 4.99
C TYR A 133 -14.04 8.25 4.31
N LYS A 134 -13.01 8.83 4.90
CA LYS A 134 -11.66 8.68 4.38
C LYS A 134 -11.25 7.21 4.31
N ARG A 135 -11.59 6.41 5.32
CA ARG A 135 -11.30 4.97 5.29
C ARG A 135 -12.03 4.28 4.14
N TRP A 136 -13.29 4.65 3.90
CA TRP A 136 -14.05 4.09 2.79
C TRP A 136 -13.39 4.42 1.45
N ILE A 137 -12.95 5.67 1.30
CA ILE A 137 -12.30 6.10 0.07
C ILE A 137 -10.98 5.36 -0.12
N ILE A 138 -10.21 5.20 0.93
CA ILE A 138 -8.93 4.48 0.85
C ILE A 138 -9.18 3.02 0.47
N LEU A 139 -10.22 2.41 1.01
CA LEU A 139 -10.57 1.05 0.62
C LEU A 139 -10.84 0.97 -0.89
N GLY A 140 -11.58 1.94 -1.42
CA GLY A 140 -11.83 1.98 -2.85
C GLY A 140 -10.59 2.25 -3.68
N LEU A 141 -9.75 3.16 -3.21
CA LEU A 141 -8.49 3.45 -3.90
C LEU A 141 -7.59 2.22 -3.94
N ASN A 142 -7.57 1.43 -2.87
CA ASN A 142 -6.80 0.18 -2.87
C ASN A 142 -7.29 -0.78 -3.94
N LYS A 143 -8.61 -0.89 -4.10
CA LYS A 143 -9.17 -1.75 -5.15
C LYS A 143 -8.75 -1.27 -6.54
N ILE A 144 -8.77 0.05 -6.75
CA ILE A 144 -8.39 0.61 -8.05
C ILE A 144 -6.91 0.36 -8.33
N VAL A 145 -6.07 0.62 -7.34
CA VAL A 145 -4.63 0.41 -7.49
C VAL A 145 -4.34 -1.05 -7.83
N ARG A 146 -5.02 -1.97 -7.16
CA ARG A 146 -4.85 -3.38 -7.43
C ARG A 146 -5.27 -3.73 -8.86
N MET A 147 -6.41 -3.16 -9.32
CA MET A 147 -6.90 -3.44 -10.65
C MET A 147 -5.97 -2.90 -11.72
N TYR A 148 -5.35 -1.75 -11.47
CA TYR A 148 -4.46 -1.12 -12.43
C TYR A 148 -3.04 -1.64 -12.36
N SER A 149 -2.74 -2.48 -11.36
CA SER A 149 -1.41 -3.05 -11.23
C SER A 149 -1.16 -4.01 -12.39
N PRO A 150 -0.05 -3.83 -13.11
CA PRO A 150 0.19 -4.66 -14.28
C PRO A 150 0.59 -6.09 -13.95
N THR A 151 1.07 -6.35 -12.73
CA THR A 151 1.66 -7.64 -12.40
C THR A 151 1.21 -8.10 -11.03
N SER A 152 0.90 -9.40 -10.93
CA SER A 152 0.63 -10.01 -9.63
C SER A 152 1.93 -10.17 -8.85
N ILE A 153 1.84 -10.06 -7.52
CA ILE A 153 3.02 -10.28 -6.66
C ILE A 153 3.59 -11.68 -6.86
N LEU A 154 2.75 -12.65 -7.19
CA LEU A 154 3.21 -14.02 -7.43
C LEU A 154 4.11 -14.12 -8.65
N ASP A 155 3.99 -13.19 -9.58
CA ASP A 155 4.74 -13.21 -10.82
C ASP A 155 5.97 -12.30 -10.79
N ILE A 156 6.23 -11.63 -9.68
CA ILE A 156 7.43 -10.80 -9.55
C ILE A 156 8.60 -11.74 -9.27
N ARG A 157 9.50 -11.87 -10.24
CA ARG A 157 10.66 -12.74 -10.15
C ARG A 157 11.91 -11.95 -10.48
N GLN A 158 13.00 -12.29 -9.81
CA GLN A 158 14.28 -11.64 -10.07
C GLN A 158 14.85 -12.14 -11.38
N GLY A 159 15.26 -11.23 -12.25
CA GLY A 159 15.92 -11.59 -13.49
C GLY A 159 17.30 -12.19 -13.25
N PRO A 160 17.84 -12.93 -14.25
CA PRO A 160 19.13 -13.58 -14.06
C PRO A 160 20.29 -12.62 -13.77
N LYS A 161 20.21 -11.42 -14.32
CA LYS A 161 21.25 -10.41 -14.12
C LYS A 161 20.76 -9.19 -13.36
N GLU A 162 19.55 -9.28 -12.83
CA GLU A 162 18.97 -8.17 -12.11
C GLU A 162 19.58 -8.04 -10.73
N PRO A 163 20.06 -6.85 -10.35
CA PRO A 163 20.53 -6.65 -8.97
C PRO A 163 19.41 -6.92 -7.97
N PHE A 164 19.76 -7.51 -6.83
CA PHE A 164 18.77 -7.86 -5.84
C PHE A 164 17.99 -6.63 -5.37
N ARG A 165 18.67 -5.48 -5.23
CA ARG A 165 18.01 -4.24 -4.82
C ARG A 165 16.86 -3.87 -5.77
N ASP A 166 17.10 -3.98 -7.08
CA ASP A 166 16.06 -3.63 -8.06
C ASP A 166 14.87 -4.58 -7.96
N TYR A 167 15.15 -5.86 -7.78
CA TYR A 167 14.12 -6.85 -7.60
C TYR A 167 13.30 -6.58 -6.34
N VAL A 168 13.97 -6.26 -5.23
CA VAL A 168 13.29 -5.94 -3.98
C VAL A 168 12.39 -4.72 -4.15
N ASP A 169 12.88 -3.70 -4.86
CA ASP A 169 12.07 -2.50 -5.10
C ASP A 169 10.81 -2.84 -5.88
N ARG A 170 10.94 -3.66 -6.95
CA ARG A 170 9.77 -4.09 -7.74
C ARG A 170 8.82 -4.93 -6.89
N PHE A 171 9.36 -5.81 -6.10
CA PHE A 171 8.56 -6.69 -5.25
C PHE A 171 7.72 -5.87 -4.26
N PHE A 172 8.35 -4.95 -3.55
CA PHE A 172 7.62 -4.17 -2.54
C PHE A 172 6.67 -3.15 -3.16
N LYS A 173 6.99 -2.62 -4.32
CA LYS A 173 6.06 -1.75 -5.02
C LYS A 173 4.77 -2.51 -5.36
N THR A 174 4.92 -3.73 -5.85
CA THR A 174 3.77 -4.58 -6.16
C THR A 174 3.04 -5.01 -4.90
N LEU A 175 3.78 -5.34 -3.84
CA LEU A 175 3.19 -5.78 -2.58
C LEU A 175 2.29 -4.72 -1.98
N ARG A 176 2.67 -3.43 -2.11
CA ARG A 176 1.84 -2.36 -1.59
C ARG A 176 0.48 -2.31 -2.25
N ALA A 177 0.39 -2.76 -3.49
CA ALA A 177 -0.88 -2.76 -4.21
C ALA A 177 -1.73 -3.99 -3.92
N GLU A 178 -1.17 -5.00 -3.27
CA GLU A 178 -1.92 -6.21 -2.96
C GLU A 178 -2.91 -5.95 -1.84
N GLN A 179 -4.12 -6.46 -2.02
CA GLN A 179 -5.14 -6.41 -0.98
C GLN A 179 -5.07 -7.69 -0.17
N ALA A 180 -4.30 -7.65 0.88
CA ALA A 180 -4.09 -8.79 1.75
C ALA A 180 -3.89 -8.28 3.17
N THR A 181 -4.15 -9.16 4.14
CA THR A 181 -3.89 -8.81 5.53
C THR A 181 -2.39 -8.64 5.74
N GLN A 182 -2.04 -7.95 6.82
CA GLN A 182 -0.63 -7.75 7.14
C GLN A 182 0.06 -9.10 7.37
N GLU A 183 -0.65 -10.05 7.94
CA GLU A 183 -0.10 -11.38 8.16
C GLU A 183 0.29 -12.05 6.86
N VAL A 184 -0.59 -11.98 5.86
CA VAL A 184 -0.31 -12.55 4.54
C VAL A 184 0.85 -11.81 3.87
N LYS A 185 0.89 -10.48 3.99
CA LYS A 185 1.99 -9.70 3.42
C LYS A 185 3.32 -10.06 4.08
N ASN A 186 3.30 -10.32 5.37
CA ASN A 186 4.52 -10.76 6.06
C ASN A 186 4.99 -12.10 5.52
N TRP A 187 4.06 -13.02 5.28
CA TRP A 187 4.41 -14.31 4.69
C TRP A 187 5.01 -14.11 3.29
N MET A 188 4.41 -13.22 2.50
CA MET A 188 4.93 -12.94 1.15
C MET A 188 6.36 -12.43 1.23
N THR A 189 6.63 -11.55 2.18
CA THR A 189 7.97 -11.01 2.35
C THR A 189 8.94 -12.09 2.83
N ASP A 190 8.54 -12.88 3.80
CA ASP A 190 9.43 -13.87 4.39
C ASP A 190 9.70 -15.05 3.47
N THR A 191 8.74 -15.42 2.66
CA THR A 191 8.81 -16.66 1.87
C THR A 191 8.91 -16.40 0.38
N LEU A 192 7.96 -15.63 -0.16
CA LEU A 192 7.85 -15.48 -1.60
C LEU A 192 9.02 -14.69 -2.17
N LEU A 193 9.49 -13.69 -1.44
CA LEU A 193 10.64 -12.90 -1.88
C LEU A 193 11.84 -13.80 -2.13
N VAL A 194 12.09 -14.74 -1.23
CA VAL A 194 13.21 -15.67 -1.37
C VAL A 194 12.94 -16.67 -2.49
N GLN A 195 11.73 -17.20 -2.54
CA GLN A 195 11.40 -18.21 -3.57
C GLN A 195 11.55 -17.68 -4.99
N ASN A 196 11.24 -16.41 -5.20
CA ASN A 196 11.25 -15.83 -6.54
C ASN A 196 12.55 -15.12 -6.86
N ALA A 197 13.53 -15.18 -5.99
CA ALA A 197 14.86 -14.68 -6.30
C ALA A 197 15.53 -15.58 -7.35
N ASN A 198 16.52 -15.02 -8.06
CA ASN A 198 17.23 -15.85 -9.04
C ASN A 198 18.12 -16.88 -8.32
N PRO A 199 18.61 -17.89 -9.03
CA PRO A 199 19.32 -18.99 -8.35
C PRO A 199 20.52 -18.53 -7.52
N ASP A 200 21.28 -17.57 -8.02
CA ASP A 200 22.47 -17.11 -7.29
C ASP A 200 22.09 -16.47 -5.98
N CYS A 201 21.13 -15.56 -6.01
CA CYS A 201 20.67 -14.90 -4.79
C CYS A 201 19.90 -15.85 -3.89
N LYS A 202 19.11 -16.75 -4.49
CA LYS A 202 18.32 -17.69 -3.70
C LYS A 202 19.21 -18.57 -2.82
N THR A 203 20.32 -19.03 -3.37
CA THR A 203 21.26 -19.84 -2.61
C THR A 203 21.79 -19.06 -1.40
N ILE A 204 22.16 -17.81 -1.62
CA ILE A 204 22.67 -16.95 -0.55
C ILE A 204 21.58 -16.72 0.50
N LEU A 205 20.36 -16.40 0.05
CA LEU A 205 19.28 -16.09 0.97
C LEU A 205 18.88 -17.29 1.82
N ARG A 206 18.87 -18.47 1.21
CA ARG A 206 18.56 -19.69 1.97
C ARG A 206 19.61 -19.98 3.02
N ALA A 207 20.87 -19.65 2.74
CA ALA A 207 21.95 -19.84 3.72
C ALA A 207 21.80 -18.91 4.92
N LEU A 208 21.17 -17.76 4.76
CA LEU A 208 20.90 -16.88 5.88
C LEU A 208 19.89 -17.46 6.85
N GLY A 209 18.98 -18.32 6.34
CA GLY A 209 17.99 -18.96 7.16
C GLY A 209 16.77 -18.11 7.43
N PRO A 210 15.76 -18.72 8.07
CA PRO A 210 14.54 -17.98 8.39
C PRO A 210 14.82 -16.90 9.43
N GLY A 211 14.08 -15.82 9.32
CA GLY A 211 14.23 -14.71 10.24
C GLY A 211 15.27 -13.68 9.84
N ALA A 212 15.92 -13.85 8.70
CA ALA A 212 16.84 -12.83 8.21
C ALA A 212 16.07 -11.55 7.90
N THR A 213 16.63 -10.43 8.31
CA THR A 213 16.03 -9.14 8.01
C THR A 213 16.26 -8.76 6.55
N LEU A 214 15.44 -7.84 6.06
CA LEU A 214 15.62 -7.37 4.70
C LEU A 214 16.99 -6.74 4.51
N GLU A 215 17.46 -6.03 5.50
CA GLU A 215 18.79 -5.41 5.44
C GLU A 215 19.88 -6.46 5.31
N GLU A 216 19.75 -7.56 6.07
CA GLU A 216 20.71 -8.67 5.96
C GLU A 216 20.67 -9.30 4.58
N MET A 217 19.47 -9.46 4.03
CA MET A 217 19.32 -10.01 2.68
C MET A 217 19.96 -9.11 1.65
N MET A 218 19.73 -7.80 1.74
CA MET A 218 20.29 -6.83 0.80
C MET A 218 21.81 -6.84 0.85
N THR A 219 22.35 -6.89 2.05
CA THR A 219 23.82 -6.91 2.23
C THR A 219 24.42 -8.20 1.67
N ALA A 220 23.79 -9.33 1.96
CA ALA A 220 24.32 -10.62 1.53
C ALA A 220 24.31 -10.76 0.01
N CYS A 221 23.32 -10.18 -0.66
CA CYS A 221 23.19 -10.29 -2.11
C CYS A 221 23.87 -9.14 -2.86
N GLN A 222 24.54 -8.25 -2.15
CA GLN A 222 25.20 -7.13 -2.77
C GLN A 222 26.33 -7.63 -3.69
N GLY A 223 26.33 -7.12 -4.91
CA GLY A 223 27.35 -7.50 -5.87
C GLY A 223 27.08 -8.78 -6.64
N VAL A 224 26.03 -9.51 -6.28
CA VAL A 224 25.65 -10.71 -7.05
C VAL A 224 25.17 -10.26 -8.43
N GLY A 225 25.69 -10.91 -9.47
CA GLY A 225 25.36 -10.57 -10.85
C GLY A 225 26.17 -9.44 -11.43
N GLY A 226 27.03 -8.81 -10.62
CA GLY A 226 27.90 -7.75 -11.10
C GLY A 226 29.06 -8.28 -11.90
N PRO A 227 29.92 -7.38 -12.38
CA PRO A 227 30.99 -7.79 -13.33
C PRO A 227 31.91 -8.88 -12.81
N GLY A 228 32.16 -8.92 -11.50
CA GLY A 228 33.06 -9.92 -10.96
C GLY A 228 32.38 -11.17 -10.43
N HIS A 229 31.07 -11.23 -10.47
CA HIS A 229 30.36 -12.31 -9.78
C HIS A 229 30.60 -13.66 -10.43
N LYS A 230 30.48 -13.74 -11.76
CA LYS A 230 30.68 -15.00 -12.45
C LYS A 230 32.11 -15.52 -12.27
N ALA A 231 33.08 -14.62 -12.29
CA ALA A 231 34.47 -15.01 -12.09
C ALA A 231 34.67 -15.59 -10.69
N ARG A 232 34.08 -14.97 -9.69
CA ARG A 232 34.20 -15.46 -8.32
C ARG A 232 33.56 -16.83 -8.15
N VAL A 233 32.38 -17.02 -8.74
CA VAL A 233 31.68 -18.30 -8.65
C VAL A 233 32.47 -19.39 -9.38
N LEU A 234 33.02 -19.08 -10.55
CA LEU A 234 33.83 -20.04 -11.28
C LEU A 234 35.09 -20.43 -10.51
N ALA A 235 35.73 -19.45 -9.91
CA ALA A 235 36.91 -19.69 -9.09
C ALA A 235 36.59 -20.61 -7.93
N GLU A 236 35.44 -20.38 -7.28
CA GLU A 236 35.03 -21.24 -6.18
C GLU A 236 34.76 -22.67 -6.64
N ALA A 237 34.08 -22.81 -7.77
CA ALA A 237 33.81 -24.13 -8.32
C ALA A 237 35.10 -24.87 -8.67
N MET A 238 36.05 -24.16 -9.27
CA MET A 238 37.34 -24.77 -9.62
C MET A 238 38.10 -25.16 -8.34
N ARG A 239 38.01 -24.37 -7.29
CA ARG A 239 38.66 -24.71 -6.03
C ARG A 239 38.07 -25.98 -5.42
N GLN A 240 36.76 -26.16 -5.55
CA GLN A 240 36.10 -27.37 -5.06
C GLN A 240 36.53 -28.59 -5.89
N VAL A 241 36.70 -28.41 -7.17
CA VAL A 241 37.15 -29.52 -8.06
C VAL A 241 38.55 -30.00 -7.71
N GLN A 242 39.40 -29.12 -7.20
CA GLN A 242 40.76 -29.48 -6.83
C GLN A 242 40.88 -30.24 -5.52
N GLN A 243 39.77 -30.49 -4.82
CA GLN A 243 39.81 -31.26 -3.57
C GLN A 243 39.35 -32.70 -3.87
N PRO A 244 40.31 -33.67 -3.95
CA PRO A 244 39.99 -34.99 -4.47
C PRO A 244 38.97 -35.76 -3.63
N ASN A 245 39.06 -35.70 -2.30
CA ASN A 245 38.16 -36.48 -1.47
C ASN A 245 36.72 -35.99 -1.59
N ILE A 246 36.55 -34.71 -1.70
CA ILE A 246 35.21 -34.15 -1.87
C ILE A 246 34.66 -34.46 -3.24
N MET A 247 35.52 -34.50 -4.24
CA MET A 247 35.11 -34.85 -5.61
C MET A 247 34.54 -36.25 -5.71
N LEU A 248 35.18 -37.22 -5.06
CA LEU A 248 34.74 -38.61 -5.15
C LEU A 248 33.34 -38.82 -4.57
N GLN A 249 33.00 -38.04 -3.59
CA GLN A 249 31.72 -38.21 -2.95
C GLN A 249 30.62 -37.33 -3.51
N ARG A 250 30.97 -36.12 -3.96
CA ARG A 250 29.97 -35.12 -4.31
C ARG A 250 30.23 -34.47 -5.67
N GLY A 251 31.36 -34.71 -6.28
CA GLY A 251 31.76 -33.93 -7.43
C GLY A 251 30.78 -33.93 -8.57
N ASN A 252 30.30 -35.09 -8.94
CA ASN A 252 29.36 -35.19 -10.07
C ASN A 252 28.07 -34.43 -9.77
N PHE A 253 27.58 -34.58 -8.57
CA PHE A 253 26.31 -34.01 -8.20
C PHE A 253 26.37 -32.48 -8.16
N ARG A 254 27.39 -31.96 -7.53
CA ARG A 254 27.55 -30.51 -7.38
C ARG A 254 27.97 -29.86 -8.70
N GLY A 255 28.81 -30.53 -9.45
CA GLY A 255 29.22 -30.00 -10.71
C GLY A 255 28.07 -29.78 -11.66
N GLN A 256 27.16 -30.75 -11.70
CA GLN A 256 25.98 -30.63 -12.54
C GLN A 256 25.10 -29.47 -12.13
N ARG A 257 24.92 -29.30 -10.82
CA ARG A 257 24.11 -28.20 -10.35
C ARG A 257 24.72 -26.84 -10.67
N THR A 258 26.02 -26.74 -10.51
CA THR A 258 26.71 -25.48 -10.76
C THR A 258 26.60 -25.10 -12.23
N ILE A 259 26.78 -26.11 -13.11
CA ILE A 259 26.69 -25.85 -14.53
C ILE A 259 25.30 -25.40 -14.94
N LYS A 260 24.28 -26.03 -14.36
CA LYS A 260 22.91 -25.67 -14.69
C LYS A 260 22.56 -24.23 -14.26
N CYS A 261 23.20 -23.76 -13.22
CA CYS A 261 22.91 -22.41 -12.76
C CYS A 261 23.43 -21.33 -13.70
N PHE A 262 24.40 -21.64 -14.54
CA PHE A 262 25.04 -20.64 -15.39
C PHE A 262 24.65 -20.74 -16.84
N ASN A 263 23.86 -21.73 -17.25
CA ASN A 263 23.36 -21.83 -18.61
C ASN A 263 21.92 -21.26 -18.73
#